data_1f0e8fb631d24574b83939370dc264bb
#
_entry.id   1f0e8fb631d24574b83939370dc264bb
#
_cell.length_a   1.000
_cell.length_b   1.000
_cell.length_c   1.000
_cell.angle_alpha   90.00
_cell.angle_beta   90.00
_cell.angle_gamma   90.00
#
_symmetry.space_group_name_H-M   'P 1'
#
loop_
_entity.id
_entity.type
_entity.pdbx_description
1 polymer ?
#
loop_
_entity_poly.entity_id
_entity_poly.type
_entity_poly.pdbx_seq_one_letter_code
_entity_poly.pdbx_strand_id
1 'polypeptide(L)'
;MIQQYEQFFTENQIVCLFYKDTEELLRNIHVSDFRDELVLIKGARHFQFERIGALLENKKHRTRLEVDLSAIAQNLHQYKSSLKPSTKLMVMVKAFSYGAGSFEIANLLQYSHVDYIAVAYADEGVELRRAGIRLPIMIMNTEEESFSSLVTYNLEPELYSTEISNAFAQFLSKEGISHYPVHVKLDTGMHRLGFEEQELNAFFQQPIVQQLMHVKSVFTHFVASEDPLQDEFTQKQLAVFNRLCVSLQHQLGYEFIRHAANTSAIRRHPDAQLEMVRLGIGLYGVDPSNDDTILQEAIALKTTIAQIRKVKQGETVGYGGKTILHRDALIATIRIGYADGYPRTLGNGKGTVMINGQLIPTVGSVCMDMTMLDITDHPEISLNDEVLVFGQDKSIVQLAKEAGTIPYEIMTGITQRVPRVYLG
;
A
#
# COMPACT_ATOMS: atom_id res chain seq x y z
N MET A 1 -24.35 0.81 32.50
CA MET A 1 -25.11 -0.36 31.95
C MET A 1 -24.40 -1.68 32.26
N ILE A 2 -23.07 -1.85 32.06
CA ILE A 2 -22.34 -3.10 32.37
C ILE A 2 -22.26 -3.36 33.89
N GLN A 3 -22.12 -2.33 34.71
CA GLN A 3 -22.05 -2.40 36.16
C GLN A 3 -23.27 -3.12 36.85
N GLN A 4 -24.44 -3.10 36.21
CA GLN A 4 -25.62 -3.83 36.68
C GLN A 4 -25.48 -5.36 36.55
N TYR A 5 -24.45 -5.86 35.91
CA TYR A 5 -24.15 -7.28 35.76
C TYR A 5 -22.96 -7.75 36.64
N GLU A 6 -22.50 -6.90 37.60
CA GLU A 6 -21.37 -7.20 38.47
C GLU A 6 -21.57 -8.52 39.23
N GLN A 7 -22.78 -8.75 39.72
CA GLN A 7 -23.12 -9.98 40.43
C GLN A 7 -22.97 -11.21 39.52
N PHE A 8 -23.38 -11.12 38.26
CA PHE A 8 -23.26 -12.21 37.29
C PHE A 8 -21.77 -12.58 37.04
N PHE A 9 -20.89 -11.60 36.93
CA PHE A 9 -19.46 -11.84 36.75
C PHE A 9 -18.83 -12.47 38.00
N THR A 10 -19.21 -12.00 39.18
CA THR A 10 -18.73 -12.55 40.44
C THR A 10 -19.16 -14.01 40.62
N GLU A 11 -20.43 -14.34 40.34
CA GLU A 11 -20.96 -15.68 40.42
C GLU A 11 -20.30 -16.67 39.47
N ASN A 12 -19.80 -16.18 38.30
CA ASN A 12 -19.08 -16.95 37.32
C ASN A 12 -17.56 -16.92 37.48
N GLN A 13 -17.05 -16.40 38.59
CA GLN A 13 -15.61 -16.29 38.90
C GLN A 13 -14.82 -15.47 37.86
N ILE A 14 -15.47 -14.50 37.23
CA ILE A 14 -14.84 -13.59 36.27
C ILE A 14 -14.42 -12.33 37.03
N VAL A 15 -13.11 -12.03 37.03
CA VAL A 15 -12.57 -10.81 37.61
C VAL A 15 -12.93 -9.62 36.71
N CYS A 16 -13.65 -8.66 37.27
CA CYS A 16 -14.07 -7.46 36.56
C CYS A 16 -13.57 -6.20 37.27
N LEU A 17 -13.03 -5.28 36.49
CA LEU A 17 -12.70 -3.93 36.90
C LEU A 17 -13.58 -2.95 36.12
N PHE A 18 -14.22 -2.00 36.84
CA PHE A 18 -15.12 -1.03 36.24
C PHE A 18 -14.49 0.36 36.27
N TYR A 19 -14.51 1.04 35.16
CA TYR A 19 -14.00 2.40 35.01
C TYR A 19 -15.11 3.29 34.46
N LYS A 20 -15.14 4.54 34.92
CA LYS A 20 -16.16 5.52 34.53
C LYS A 20 -16.07 5.89 33.06
N ASP A 21 -14.86 6.01 32.55
CA ASP A 21 -14.55 6.38 31.18
C ASP A 21 -13.18 5.84 30.77
N THR A 22 -12.83 6.03 29.51
CA THR A 22 -11.54 5.57 28.94
C THR A 22 -10.34 6.28 29.58
N GLU A 23 -10.49 7.53 30.02
CA GLU A 23 -9.42 8.27 30.71
C GLU A 23 -9.07 7.65 32.07
N GLU A 24 -10.06 7.23 32.82
CA GLU A 24 -9.85 6.55 34.10
C GLU A 24 -9.21 5.17 33.85
N LEU A 25 -9.66 4.43 32.86
CA LEU A 25 -9.04 3.16 32.49
C LEU A 25 -7.53 3.36 32.14
N LEU A 26 -7.21 4.30 31.25
CA LEU A 26 -5.84 4.57 30.80
C LEU A 26 -4.89 4.99 31.93
N ARG A 27 -5.42 5.59 33.01
CA ARG A 27 -4.63 5.94 34.20
C ARG A 27 -4.34 4.76 35.13
N ASN A 28 -5.17 3.73 35.08
CA ASN A 28 -5.12 2.63 36.05
C ASN A 28 -4.60 1.31 35.43
N ILE A 29 -4.54 1.22 34.11
CA ILE A 29 -4.06 0.04 33.40
C ILE A 29 -2.55 0.16 33.15
N HIS A 30 -1.80 -0.88 33.43
CA HIS A 30 -0.36 -0.95 33.13
C HIS A 30 -0.09 -2.02 32.08
N VAL A 31 0.77 -1.71 31.11
CA VAL A 31 1.18 -2.69 30.04
C VAL A 31 1.77 -3.95 30.66
N SER A 32 2.43 -3.83 31.82
CA SER A 32 2.98 -4.95 32.58
C SER A 32 1.96 -5.95 33.12
N ASP A 33 0.68 -5.55 33.18
CA ASP A 33 -0.41 -6.39 33.70
C ASP A 33 -0.82 -7.46 32.67
N PHE A 34 -0.41 -7.27 31.40
CA PHE A 34 -0.70 -8.17 30.29
C PHE A 34 0.61 -8.78 29.76
N ARG A 35 0.81 -10.07 30.00
CA ARG A 35 1.97 -10.82 29.50
C ARG A 35 1.49 -12.13 28.88
N ASP A 36 1.87 -12.35 27.63
CA ASP A 36 1.54 -13.57 26.88
C ASP A 36 0.01 -13.86 26.84
N GLU A 37 -0.80 -12.80 26.77
CA GLU A 37 -2.26 -12.86 26.79
C GLU A 37 -2.84 -12.33 25.49
N LEU A 38 -4.00 -12.89 25.10
CA LEU A 38 -4.81 -12.36 24.02
C LEU A 38 -5.80 -11.33 24.60
N VAL A 39 -5.65 -10.08 24.22
CA VAL A 39 -6.52 -8.98 24.71
C VAL A 39 -7.54 -8.62 23.64
N LEU A 40 -8.84 -8.82 23.94
CA LEU A 40 -9.93 -8.35 23.09
C LEU A 40 -10.41 -6.97 23.56
N ILE A 41 -10.25 -5.96 22.71
CA ILE A 41 -10.75 -4.61 22.94
C ILE A 41 -12.01 -4.42 22.09
N LYS A 42 -13.17 -4.20 22.75
CA LYS A 42 -14.45 -4.06 22.06
C LYS A 42 -15.31 -2.97 22.69
N GLY A 43 -15.79 -2.03 21.88
CA GLY A 43 -16.68 -0.96 22.34
C GLY A 43 -17.17 -0.06 21.23
N ALA A 44 -18.04 0.90 21.56
CA ALA A 44 -18.53 1.88 20.60
C ALA A 44 -17.46 2.97 20.35
N ARG A 45 -17.44 3.54 19.15
CA ARG A 45 -16.44 4.53 18.70
C ARG A 45 -16.24 5.72 19.64
N HIS A 46 -17.28 6.18 20.30
CA HIS A 46 -17.19 7.32 21.22
C HIS A 46 -16.31 7.07 22.46
N PHE A 47 -15.98 5.80 22.76
CA PHE A 47 -15.06 5.46 23.85
C PHE A 47 -13.58 5.55 23.43
N GLN A 48 -13.27 5.74 22.16
CA GLN A 48 -11.88 5.88 21.65
C GLN A 48 -10.97 4.73 22.13
N PHE A 49 -11.42 3.50 22.01
CA PHE A 49 -10.70 2.30 22.49
C PHE A 49 -9.39 2.03 21.72
N GLU A 50 -9.20 2.65 20.58
CA GLU A 50 -7.90 2.72 19.86
C GLU A 50 -6.78 3.26 20.76
N ARG A 51 -7.10 4.14 21.73
CA ARG A 51 -6.14 4.66 22.71
C ARG A 51 -5.66 3.57 23.68
N ILE A 52 -6.51 2.61 24.00
CA ILE A 52 -6.15 1.44 24.83
C ILE A 52 -5.23 0.52 24.02
N GLY A 53 -5.57 0.26 22.75
CA GLY A 53 -4.70 -0.49 21.84
C GLY A 53 -3.32 0.14 21.73
N ALA A 54 -3.25 1.44 21.48
CA ALA A 54 -1.98 2.17 21.41
C ALA A 54 -1.14 2.10 22.70
N LEU A 55 -1.78 2.09 23.87
CA LEU A 55 -1.09 1.91 25.16
C LEU A 55 -0.53 0.48 25.31
N LEU A 56 -1.32 -0.54 24.97
CA LEU A 56 -0.95 -1.95 25.13
C LEU A 56 0.07 -2.42 24.09
N GLU A 57 0.08 -1.85 22.91
CA GLU A 57 0.99 -2.19 21.81
C GLU A 57 2.45 -1.89 22.09
N ASN A 58 2.87 -1.43 23.22
CA ASN A 58 4.26 -1.21 23.69
C ASN A 58 5.27 -0.76 22.59
N LYS A 59 4.76 -0.12 21.52
CA LYS A 59 5.56 0.39 20.41
C LYS A 59 6.26 1.67 20.88
N LYS A 60 7.52 1.51 21.33
CA LYS A 60 8.35 2.62 21.83
C LYS A 60 8.77 3.63 20.76
N HIS A 61 8.51 3.36 19.49
CA HIS A 61 8.90 4.23 18.39
C HIS A 61 7.86 5.34 18.21
N ARG A 62 8.28 6.59 18.34
CA ARG A 62 7.37 7.75 18.21
C ARG A 62 7.11 8.15 16.75
N THR A 63 7.90 7.66 15.82
CA THR A 63 7.63 7.74 14.39
C THR A 63 6.67 6.63 14.02
N ARG A 64 5.56 6.96 13.35
CA ARG A 64 4.50 6.02 12.96
C ARG A 64 3.92 6.38 11.62
N LEU A 65 3.45 5.37 10.91
CA LEU A 65 2.60 5.52 9.74
C LEU A 65 1.15 5.26 10.16
N GLU A 66 0.33 6.30 10.15
CA GLU A 66 -1.11 6.17 10.36
C GLU A 66 -1.77 5.76 9.05
N VAL A 67 -2.67 4.78 9.11
CA VAL A 67 -3.42 4.25 7.97
C VAL A 67 -4.90 4.32 8.31
N ASP A 68 -5.63 5.21 7.64
CA ASP A 68 -7.06 5.40 7.82
C ASP A 68 -7.85 4.43 6.94
N LEU A 69 -8.37 3.37 7.57
CA LEU A 69 -9.16 2.35 6.89
C LEU A 69 -10.51 2.89 6.38
N SER A 70 -11.08 3.90 7.05
CA SER A 70 -12.32 4.55 6.60
C SER A 70 -12.07 5.36 5.32
N ALA A 71 -10.95 6.07 5.23
CA ALA A 71 -10.55 6.79 4.02
C ALA A 71 -10.28 5.82 2.86
N ILE A 72 -9.61 4.69 3.12
CA ILE A 72 -9.41 3.62 2.14
C ILE A 72 -10.76 3.07 1.63
N ALA A 73 -11.71 2.80 2.52
CA ALA A 73 -13.03 2.32 2.15
C ALA A 73 -13.80 3.34 1.29
N GLN A 74 -13.68 4.63 1.61
CA GLN A 74 -14.30 5.70 0.83
C GLN A 74 -13.67 5.83 -0.56
N ASN A 75 -12.34 5.81 -0.67
CA ASN A 75 -11.65 5.82 -1.96
C ASN A 75 -12.03 4.61 -2.81
N LEU A 76 -12.07 3.41 -2.21
CA LEU A 76 -12.55 2.21 -2.87
C LEU A 76 -13.97 2.40 -3.42
N HIS A 77 -14.87 2.96 -2.62
CA HIS A 77 -16.25 3.25 -3.03
C HIS A 77 -16.30 4.23 -4.20
N GLN A 78 -15.49 5.29 -4.18
CA GLN A 78 -15.38 6.26 -5.27
C GLN A 78 -14.96 5.60 -6.59
N TYR A 79 -13.97 4.71 -6.56
CA TYR A 79 -13.58 3.97 -7.77
C TYR A 79 -14.66 2.99 -8.20
N LYS A 80 -15.27 2.23 -7.28
CA LYS A 80 -16.38 1.32 -7.61
C LYS A 80 -17.54 2.04 -8.28
N SER A 81 -17.91 3.23 -7.82
CA SER A 81 -19.02 4.00 -8.37
C SER A 81 -18.77 4.51 -9.79
N SER A 82 -17.51 4.59 -10.23
CA SER A 82 -17.13 4.99 -11.59
C SER A 82 -17.04 3.81 -12.58
N LEU A 83 -17.23 2.57 -12.11
CA LEU A 83 -17.19 1.38 -12.94
C LEU A 83 -18.54 1.10 -13.60
N LYS A 84 -18.50 0.46 -14.77
CA LYS A 84 -19.69 -0.14 -15.37
C LYS A 84 -20.18 -1.29 -14.45
N PRO A 85 -21.49 -1.54 -14.36
CA PRO A 85 -22.04 -2.54 -13.42
C PRO A 85 -21.48 -3.96 -13.57
N SER A 86 -21.02 -4.32 -14.76
CA SER A 86 -20.43 -5.64 -15.06
C SER A 86 -18.92 -5.71 -14.86
N THR A 87 -18.26 -4.56 -14.65
CA THR A 87 -16.80 -4.50 -14.54
C THR A 87 -16.35 -4.90 -13.13
N LYS A 88 -15.54 -5.94 -13.06
CA LYS A 88 -14.91 -6.43 -11.83
C LYS A 88 -13.78 -5.50 -11.36
N LEU A 89 -13.47 -5.60 -10.08
CA LEU A 89 -12.40 -4.83 -9.47
C LEU A 89 -11.32 -5.73 -8.87
N MET A 90 -10.12 -5.62 -9.41
CA MET A 90 -8.90 -6.15 -8.79
C MET A 90 -8.17 -5.02 -8.06
N VAL A 91 -7.72 -5.28 -6.83
CA VAL A 91 -6.93 -4.31 -6.05
C VAL A 91 -5.51 -4.81 -5.85
N MET A 92 -4.54 -3.92 -6.07
CA MET A 92 -3.13 -4.21 -5.92
C MET A 92 -2.72 -4.06 -4.45
N VAL A 93 -2.27 -5.15 -3.82
CA VAL A 93 -1.80 -5.18 -2.42
C VAL A 93 -0.34 -5.63 -2.31
N LYS A 94 0.41 -5.53 -3.40
CA LYS A 94 1.84 -5.85 -3.48
C LYS A 94 2.71 -4.93 -2.64
N ALA A 95 3.94 -5.37 -2.35
CA ALA A 95 4.94 -4.63 -1.58
C ALA A 95 4.37 -4.16 -0.23
N PHE A 96 3.83 -5.11 0.55
CA PHE A 96 3.19 -4.83 1.84
C PHE A 96 2.07 -3.78 1.72
N SER A 97 1.20 -3.95 0.70
CA SER A 97 0.14 -2.98 0.33
C SER A 97 0.70 -1.56 0.15
N TYR A 98 1.71 -1.42 -0.70
CA TYR A 98 2.47 -0.17 -0.89
C TYR A 98 3.06 0.38 0.43
N GLY A 99 3.48 -0.50 1.33
CA GLY A 99 4.02 -0.12 2.63
C GLY A 99 2.99 0.13 3.73
N ALA A 100 1.69 0.11 3.43
CA ALA A 100 0.63 0.41 4.41
C ALA A 100 0.22 -0.76 5.30
N GLY A 101 0.66 -2.00 4.99
CA GLY A 101 0.30 -3.21 5.74
C GLY A 101 -0.63 -4.14 4.96
N SER A 102 -0.26 -5.43 4.89
CA SER A 102 -0.92 -6.37 3.98
C SER A 102 -2.25 -6.91 4.50
N PHE A 103 -2.29 -7.35 5.76
CA PHE A 103 -3.44 -8.08 6.29
C PHE A 103 -4.67 -7.19 6.47
N GLU A 104 -4.52 -6.06 7.15
CA GLU A 104 -5.60 -5.15 7.48
C GLU A 104 -6.27 -4.61 6.21
N ILE A 105 -5.44 -4.24 5.22
CA ILE A 105 -5.91 -3.77 3.91
C ILE A 105 -6.63 -4.90 3.16
N ALA A 106 -6.03 -6.08 3.04
CA ALA A 106 -6.64 -7.21 2.33
C ALA A 106 -7.94 -7.67 3.00
N ASN A 107 -8.01 -7.61 4.33
CA ASN A 107 -9.20 -7.93 5.09
C ASN A 107 -10.33 -6.91 4.83
N LEU A 108 -10.01 -5.61 4.85
CA LEU A 108 -10.95 -4.56 4.45
C LEU A 108 -11.49 -4.79 3.03
N LEU A 109 -10.61 -5.11 2.08
CA LEU A 109 -10.98 -5.37 0.68
C LEU A 109 -11.90 -6.60 0.57
N GLN A 110 -11.62 -7.65 1.32
CA GLN A 110 -12.47 -8.86 1.38
C GLN A 110 -13.87 -8.54 1.89
N TYR A 111 -13.99 -7.79 2.98
CA TYR A 111 -15.29 -7.34 3.51
C TYR A 111 -16.00 -6.34 2.58
N SER A 112 -15.25 -5.59 1.80
CA SER A 112 -15.78 -4.68 0.79
C SER A 112 -16.16 -5.38 -0.53
N HIS A 113 -16.07 -6.72 -0.59
CA HIS A 113 -16.45 -7.52 -1.76
C HIS A 113 -15.77 -7.05 -3.05
N VAL A 114 -14.42 -6.92 -3.04
CA VAL A 114 -13.66 -6.82 -4.28
C VAL A 114 -13.56 -8.19 -4.93
N ASP A 115 -13.39 -8.25 -6.27
CA ASP A 115 -13.40 -9.52 -6.99
C ASP A 115 -12.05 -10.25 -6.91
N TYR A 116 -10.95 -9.50 -6.92
CA TYR A 116 -9.57 -9.99 -6.93
C TYR A 116 -8.65 -9.10 -6.11
N ILE A 117 -7.60 -9.69 -5.59
CA ILE A 117 -6.41 -8.95 -5.17
C ILE A 117 -5.19 -9.47 -5.93
N ALA A 118 -4.16 -8.63 -6.06
CA ALA A 118 -2.92 -9.01 -6.72
C ALA A 118 -1.70 -8.59 -5.90
N VAL A 119 -0.74 -9.49 -5.81
CA VAL A 119 0.55 -9.29 -5.15
C VAL A 119 1.70 -9.46 -6.14
N ALA A 120 2.92 -9.08 -5.75
CA ALA A 120 4.07 -9.21 -6.62
C ALA A 120 4.60 -10.65 -6.66
N TYR A 121 4.80 -11.28 -5.52
CA TYR A 121 5.44 -12.58 -5.36
C TYR A 121 4.56 -13.57 -4.59
N ALA A 122 4.84 -14.86 -4.77
CA ALA A 122 4.09 -15.94 -4.13
C ALA A 122 4.10 -15.87 -2.60
N ASP A 123 5.21 -15.44 -2.00
CA ASP A 123 5.35 -15.33 -0.55
C ASP A 123 4.34 -14.35 0.05
N GLU A 124 4.12 -13.19 -0.60
CA GLU A 124 3.08 -12.23 -0.19
C GLU A 124 1.68 -12.89 -0.22
N GLY A 125 1.40 -13.68 -1.27
CA GLY A 125 0.14 -14.42 -1.40
C GLY A 125 -0.03 -15.50 -0.31
N VAL A 126 1.04 -16.22 0.02
CA VAL A 126 1.07 -17.22 1.09
C VAL A 126 0.78 -16.58 2.45
N GLU A 127 1.40 -15.44 2.73
CA GLU A 127 1.16 -14.68 3.98
C GLU A 127 -0.32 -14.29 4.10
N LEU A 128 -0.91 -13.76 3.03
CA LEU A 128 -2.33 -13.41 3.00
C LEU A 128 -3.24 -14.63 3.19
N ARG A 129 -2.93 -15.76 2.56
CA ARG A 129 -3.68 -17.02 2.77
C ARG A 129 -3.60 -17.50 4.22
N ARG A 130 -2.41 -17.50 4.82
CA ARG A 130 -2.21 -17.86 6.24
C ARG A 130 -2.95 -16.92 7.18
N ALA A 131 -3.08 -15.67 6.81
CA ALA A 131 -3.87 -14.67 7.55
C ALA A 131 -5.40 -14.81 7.34
N GLY A 132 -5.87 -15.76 6.52
CA GLY A 132 -7.30 -16.06 6.33
C GLY A 132 -7.97 -15.33 5.16
N ILE A 133 -7.22 -14.68 4.29
CA ILE A 133 -7.77 -14.06 3.08
C ILE A 133 -8.18 -15.15 2.08
N ARG A 134 -9.44 -15.10 1.62
CA ARG A 134 -10.05 -16.09 0.73
C ARG A 134 -10.30 -15.58 -0.69
N LEU A 135 -10.16 -14.27 -0.93
CA LEU A 135 -10.28 -13.70 -2.27
C LEU A 135 -9.34 -14.40 -3.26
N PRO A 136 -9.67 -14.50 -4.54
CA PRO A 136 -8.72 -14.89 -5.57
C PRO A 136 -7.48 -13.97 -5.50
N ILE A 137 -6.28 -14.57 -5.53
CA ILE A 137 -5.00 -13.84 -5.45
C ILE A 137 -4.19 -14.12 -6.71
N MET A 138 -3.94 -13.07 -7.49
CA MET A 138 -3.07 -13.11 -8.64
C MET A 138 -1.62 -12.82 -8.24
N ILE A 139 -0.69 -13.64 -8.70
CA ILE A 139 0.76 -13.46 -8.53
C ILE A 139 1.35 -12.88 -9.81
N MET A 140 1.95 -11.68 -9.72
CA MET A 140 2.41 -10.93 -10.89
C MET A 140 3.83 -11.26 -11.36
N ASN A 141 4.68 -11.79 -10.49
CA ASN A 141 6.03 -12.23 -10.84
C ASN A 141 6.14 -13.71 -10.46
N THR A 142 5.77 -14.56 -11.39
CA THR A 142 5.81 -16.02 -11.21
C THR A 142 7.23 -16.52 -11.42
N GLU A 143 7.73 -17.32 -10.48
CA GLU A 143 9.06 -17.94 -10.50
C GLU A 143 8.90 -19.44 -10.29
N GLU A 144 9.82 -20.26 -10.87
CA GLU A 144 9.74 -21.73 -10.85
C GLU A 144 9.76 -22.28 -9.41
N GLU A 145 10.57 -21.68 -8.53
CA GLU A 145 10.72 -22.06 -7.14
C GLU A 145 9.39 -21.90 -6.35
N SER A 146 8.48 -21.10 -6.87
CA SER A 146 7.19 -20.80 -6.23
C SER A 146 6.06 -21.76 -6.63
N PHE A 147 6.20 -22.59 -7.66
CA PHE A 147 5.11 -23.39 -8.24
C PHE A 147 4.39 -24.28 -7.21
N SER A 148 5.12 -24.94 -6.32
CA SER A 148 4.54 -25.73 -5.25
C SER A 148 3.68 -24.89 -4.31
N SER A 149 4.13 -23.68 -3.98
CA SER A 149 3.40 -22.72 -3.15
C SER A 149 2.14 -22.22 -3.84
N LEU A 150 2.20 -21.97 -5.17
CA LEU A 150 1.03 -21.54 -5.95
C LEU A 150 -0.09 -22.57 -5.80
N VAL A 151 0.22 -23.86 -6.02
CA VAL A 151 -0.77 -24.94 -5.93
C VAL A 151 -1.27 -25.14 -4.50
N THR A 152 -0.34 -25.21 -3.53
CA THR A 152 -0.68 -25.47 -2.12
C THR A 152 -1.62 -24.41 -1.54
N TYR A 153 -1.43 -23.15 -1.93
CA TYR A 153 -2.18 -22.02 -1.39
C TYR A 153 -3.26 -21.48 -2.33
N ASN A 154 -3.53 -22.16 -3.46
CA ASN A 154 -4.49 -21.73 -4.47
C ASN A 154 -4.24 -20.28 -4.92
N LEU A 155 -3.03 -20.01 -5.40
CA LEU A 155 -2.60 -18.70 -5.94
C LEU A 155 -2.59 -18.78 -7.47
N GLU A 156 -3.06 -17.76 -8.15
CA GLU A 156 -3.24 -17.75 -9.59
C GLU A 156 -2.05 -17.01 -10.27
N PRO A 157 -1.14 -17.74 -10.98
CA PRO A 157 0.06 -17.12 -11.54
C PRO A 157 -0.19 -16.29 -12.79
N GLU A 158 0.59 -15.20 -12.94
CA GLU A 158 0.81 -14.52 -14.21
C GLU A 158 1.76 -15.35 -15.08
N LEU A 159 1.39 -15.58 -16.32
CA LEU A 159 2.25 -16.14 -17.37
C LEU A 159 2.60 -15.04 -18.36
N TYR A 160 3.89 -14.82 -18.59
CA TYR A 160 4.39 -13.68 -19.35
C TYR A 160 5.42 -14.05 -20.43
N SER A 161 5.88 -15.29 -20.47
CA SER A 161 6.77 -15.80 -21.51
C SER A 161 6.58 -17.29 -21.76
N THR A 162 7.07 -17.77 -22.87
CA THR A 162 7.06 -19.19 -23.24
C THR A 162 7.84 -20.04 -22.25
N GLU A 163 8.96 -19.54 -21.73
CA GLU A 163 9.86 -20.26 -20.82
C GLU A 163 9.15 -20.59 -19.50
N ILE A 164 8.68 -19.56 -18.78
CA ILE A 164 8.02 -19.76 -17.48
C ILE A 164 6.72 -20.58 -17.64
N SER A 165 6.03 -20.41 -18.77
CA SER A 165 4.77 -21.10 -19.04
C SER A 165 5.01 -22.57 -19.35
N ASN A 166 6.05 -22.94 -20.10
CA ASN A 166 6.45 -24.31 -20.32
C ASN A 166 6.92 -24.99 -19.03
N ALA A 167 7.71 -24.30 -18.20
CA ALA A 167 8.15 -24.82 -16.92
C ALA A 167 6.94 -25.10 -16.01
N PHE A 168 5.95 -24.19 -15.97
CA PHE A 168 4.73 -24.40 -15.20
C PHE A 168 3.88 -25.53 -15.77
N ALA A 169 3.74 -25.67 -17.09
CA ALA A 169 3.07 -26.79 -17.73
C ALA A 169 3.70 -28.15 -17.38
N GLN A 170 5.03 -28.22 -17.40
CA GLN A 170 5.76 -29.43 -16.99
C GLN A 170 5.54 -29.77 -15.51
N PHE A 171 5.55 -28.76 -14.64
CA PHE A 171 5.25 -28.92 -13.23
C PHE A 171 3.83 -29.45 -13.03
N LEU A 172 2.81 -28.84 -13.63
CA LEU A 172 1.39 -29.29 -13.52
C LEU A 172 1.22 -30.72 -14.04
N SER A 173 1.85 -31.06 -15.16
CA SER A 173 1.81 -32.41 -15.72
C SER A 173 2.42 -33.45 -14.78
N LYS A 174 3.58 -33.13 -14.15
CA LYS A 174 4.25 -34.00 -13.18
C LYS A 174 3.39 -34.23 -11.92
N GLU A 175 2.72 -33.19 -11.44
CA GLU A 175 1.83 -33.25 -10.26
C GLU A 175 0.43 -33.82 -10.60
N GLY A 176 0.14 -34.12 -11.86
CA GLY A 176 -1.17 -34.65 -12.30
C GLY A 176 -2.30 -33.63 -12.21
N ILE A 177 -1.98 -32.33 -12.30
CA ILE A 177 -2.94 -31.23 -12.18
C ILE A 177 -3.39 -30.78 -13.57
N SER A 178 -4.69 -30.57 -13.74
CA SER A 178 -5.28 -30.07 -14.98
C SER A 178 -6.17 -28.86 -14.70
N HIS A 179 -6.41 -28.06 -15.74
CA HIS A 179 -7.27 -26.87 -15.69
C HIS A 179 -6.89 -25.85 -14.60
N TYR A 180 -5.59 -25.72 -14.31
CA TYR A 180 -5.13 -24.76 -13.31
C TYR A 180 -5.37 -23.31 -13.76
N PRO A 181 -5.96 -22.43 -12.91
CA PRO A 181 -6.27 -21.05 -13.28
C PRO A 181 -4.99 -20.23 -13.46
N VAL A 182 -4.87 -19.55 -14.61
CA VAL A 182 -3.73 -18.72 -14.94
C VAL A 182 -4.17 -17.38 -15.52
N HIS A 183 -3.31 -16.37 -15.42
CA HIS A 183 -3.48 -15.05 -16.02
C HIS A 183 -2.40 -14.82 -17.07
N VAL A 184 -2.80 -14.43 -18.27
CA VAL A 184 -1.86 -14.23 -19.39
C VAL A 184 -1.58 -12.75 -19.58
N LYS A 185 -0.32 -12.37 -19.55
CA LYS A 185 0.10 -11.00 -19.82
C LYS A 185 0.55 -10.82 -21.25
N LEU A 186 0.04 -9.78 -21.90
CA LEU A 186 0.43 -9.36 -23.25
C LEU A 186 1.28 -8.09 -23.21
N ASP A 187 2.38 -8.07 -23.93
CA ASP A 187 3.11 -6.84 -24.17
C ASP A 187 2.47 -6.07 -25.34
N THR A 188 1.98 -4.88 -25.04
CA THR A 188 1.38 -3.98 -26.03
C THR A 188 2.16 -2.69 -26.20
N GLY A 189 3.41 -2.65 -25.69
CA GLY A 189 4.28 -1.49 -25.83
C GLY A 189 4.98 -1.01 -24.54
N MET A 190 4.85 -1.74 -23.42
CA MET A 190 5.61 -1.43 -22.21
C MET A 190 7.01 -2.05 -22.20
N HIS A 191 7.21 -3.14 -22.93
CA HIS A 191 8.49 -3.84 -23.11
C HIS A 191 9.19 -4.23 -21.80
N ARG A 192 8.37 -4.72 -20.83
CA ARG A 192 8.86 -5.20 -19.55
C ARG A 192 8.68 -6.71 -19.38
N LEU A 193 7.46 -7.17 -19.44
CA LEU A 193 7.04 -8.57 -19.43
C LEU A 193 5.77 -8.71 -20.28
N GLY A 194 5.53 -9.88 -20.86
CA GLY A 194 4.32 -10.21 -21.60
C GLY A 194 4.62 -10.89 -22.91
N PHE A 195 3.72 -11.75 -23.35
CA PHE A 195 3.81 -12.41 -24.64
C PHE A 195 3.69 -11.42 -25.79
N GLU A 196 4.52 -11.63 -26.80
CA GLU A 196 4.28 -11.12 -28.15
C GLU A 196 3.31 -12.03 -28.91
N GLU A 197 2.72 -11.52 -30.00
CA GLU A 197 1.66 -12.22 -30.75
C GLU A 197 2.09 -13.60 -31.26
N GLN A 198 3.29 -13.73 -31.79
CA GLN A 198 3.77 -15.00 -32.35
C GLN A 198 3.97 -16.05 -31.25
N GLU A 199 4.56 -15.66 -30.14
CA GLU A 199 4.80 -16.53 -28.99
C GLU A 199 3.48 -16.98 -28.35
N LEU A 200 2.54 -16.05 -28.15
CA LEU A 200 1.21 -16.33 -27.63
C LEU A 200 0.49 -17.40 -28.45
N ASN A 201 0.43 -17.21 -29.77
CA ASN A 201 -0.24 -18.13 -30.66
C ASN A 201 0.41 -19.50 -30.66
N ALA A 202 1.75 -19.58 -30.74
CA ALA A 202 2.49 -20.83 -30.73
C ALA A 202 2.31 -21.61 -29.42
N PHE A 203 2.29 -20.93 -28.28
CA PHE A 203 2.14 -21.53 -26.97
C PHE A 203 0.74 -22.14 -26.77
N PHE A 204 -0.32 -21.36 -26.99
CA PHE A 204 -1.68 -21.82 -26.76
C PHE A 204 -2.26 -22.71 -27.87
N GLN A 205 -1.56 -22.90 -29.01
CA GLN A 205 -1.91 -23.93 -29.98
C GLN A 205 -1.64 -25.36 -29.49
N GLN A 206 -0.85 -25.53 -28.44
CA GLN A 206 -0.52 -26.86 -27.91
C GLN A 206 -1.68 -27.45 -27.12
N PRO A 207 -2.26 -28.61 -27.51
CA PRO A 207 -3.41 -29.19 -26.81
C PRO A 207 -3.14 -29.51 -25.33
N ILE A 208 -1.89 -29.88 -25.02
CA ILE A 208 -1.48 -30.18 -23.65
C ILE A 208 -1.56 -28.94 -22.74
N VAL A 209 -1.20 -27.76 -23.28
CA VAL A 209 -1.29 -26.50 -22.54
C VAL A 209 -2.76 -26.20 -22.17
N GLN A 210 -3.67 -26.34 -23.12
CA GLN A 210 -5.10 -26.11 -22.92
C GLN A 210 -5.71 -27.12 -21.93
N GLN A 211 -5.19 -28.35 -21.86
CA GLN A 211 -5.61 -29.33 -20.86
C GLN A 211 -5.10 -29.00 -19.46
N LEU A 212 -3.86 -28.54 -19.33
CA LEU A 212 -3.22 -28.27 -18.04
C LEU A 212 -3.65 -26.94 -17.42
N MET A 213 -3.90 -25.94 -18.26
CA MET A 213 -4.16 -24.56 -17.82
C MET A 213 -5.52 -24.05 -18.27
N HIS A 214 -6.18 -23.28 -17.40
CA HIS A 214 -7.39 -22.55 -17.74
C HIS A 214 -7.11 -21.04 -17.65
N VAL A 215 -7.14 -20.34 -18.79
CA VAL A 215 -6.91 -18.90 -18.85
C VAL A 215 -8.10 -18.18 -18.22
N LYS A 216 -7.92 -17.71 -17.01
CA LYS A 216 -8.91 -16.96 -16.23
C LYS A 216 -9.04 -15.53 -16.73
N SER A 217 -7.88 -14.89 -16.99
CA SER A 217 -7.85 -13.54 -17.53
C SER A 217 -6.65 -13.32 -18.44
N VAL A 218 -6.80 -12.29 -19.27
CA VAL A 218 -5.73 -11.76 -20.13
C VAL A 218 -5.60 -10.27 -19.83
N PHE A 219 -4.37 -9.78 -19.74
CA PHE A 219 -4.16 -8.38 -19.41
C PHE A 219 -2.92 -7.75 -20.06
N THR A 220 -2.93 -6.44 -20.08
CA THR A 220 -1.76 -5.61 -20.43
C THR A 220 -1.56 -4.50 -19.42
N HIS A 221 -0.51 -3.68 -19.58
CA HIS A 221 -0.26 -2.51 -18.72
C HIS A 221 0.01 -1.28 -19.58
N PHE A 222 -0.78 -0.22 -19.36
CA PHE A 222 -0.58 1.05 -20.02
C PHE A 222 0.66 1.76 -19.50
N VAL A 223 1.40 2.37 -20.42
CA VAL A 223 2.67 3.03 -20.13
C VAL A 223 2.46 4.39 -19.47
N ALA A 224 1.49 5.17 -19.98
CA ALA A 224 1.32 6.58 -19.67
C ALA A 224 -0.16 7.00 -19.67
N SER A 225 -1.02 6.20 -19.05
CA SER A 225 -2.47 6.46 -19.01
C SER A 225 -2.85 7.68 -18.16
N GLU A 226 -1.93 8.21 -17.37
CA GLU A 226 -2.09 9.44 -16.59
C GLU A 226 -1.83 10.72 -17.38
N ASP A 227 -1.05 10.63 -18.48
CA ASP A 227 -0.62 11.80 -19.26
C ASP A 227 -1.54 12.04 -20.49
N PRO A 228 -2.27 13.16 -20.54
CA PRO A 228 -3.11 13.50 -21.69
C PRO A 228 -2.35 13.58 -23.03
N LEU A 229 -1.07 13.92 -23.01
CA LEU A 229 -0.24 13.97 -24.22
C LEU A 229 0.05 12.59 -24.81
N GLN A 230 -0.18 11.52 -24.04
CA GLN A 230 0.06 10.13 -24.42
C GLN A 230 -1.25 9.35 -24.69
N ASP A 231 -2.39 10.02 -24.77
CA ASP A 231 -3.69 9.37 -24.98
C ASP A 231 -3.73 8.56 -26.28
N GLU A 232 -3.14 9.07 -27.35
CA GLU A 232 -3.05 8.34 -28.64
C GLU A 232 -2.25 7.03 -28.48
N PHE A 233 -1.16 7.05 -27.73
CA PHE A 233 -0.38 5.86 -27.46
C PHE A 233 -1.15 4.85 -26.59
N THR A 234 -1.86 5.31 -25.57
CA THR A 234 -2.73 4.48 -24.72
C THR A 234 -3.83 3.81 -25.56
N GLN A 235 -4.45 4.54 -26.49
CA GLN A 235 -5.46 3.98 -27.40
C GLN A 235 -4.86 2.95 -28.37
N LYS A 236 -3.64 3.15 -28.86
CA LYS A 236 -2.92 2.16 -29.68
C LYS A 236 -2.65 0.88 -28.88
N GLN A 237 -2.19 1.00 -27.63
CA GLN A 237 -2.01 -0.15 -26.74
C GLN A 237 -3.31 -0.94 -26.55
N LEU A 238 -4.44 -0.24 -26.31
CA LEU A 238 -5.76 -0.85 -26.14
C LEU A 238 -6.22 -1.58 -27.42
N ALA A 239 -6.01 -0.97 -28.59
CA ALA A 239 -6.39 -1.57 -29.87
C ALA A 239 -5.59 -2.86 -30.14
N VAL A 240 -4.27 -2.86 -29.90
CA VAL A 240 -3.42 -4.06 -30.01
C VAL A 240 -3.89 -5.12 -29.02
N PHE A 241 -4.13 -4.76 -27.77
CA PHE A 241 -4.62 -5.65 -26.74
C PHE A 241 -5.93 -6.35 -27.14
N ASN A 242 -6.93 -5.58 -27.57
CA ASN A 242 -8.21 -6.14 -27.99
C ASN A 242 -8.08 -7.10 -29.17
N ARG A 243 -7.26 -6.77 -30.18
CA ARG A 243 -7.00 -7.63 -31.34
C ARG A 243 -6.38 -8.96 -30.91
N LEU A 244 -5.38 -8.94 -30.02
CA LEU A 244 -4.74 -10.16 -29.51
C LEU A 244 -5.69 -11.00 -28.66
N CYS A 245 -6.52 -10.36 -27.84
CA CYS A 245 -7.55 -11.06 -27.06
C CYS A 245 -8.57 -11.78 -27.93
N VAL A 246 -9.02 -11.15 -29.04
CA VAL A 246 -9.95 -11.80 -30.00
C VAL A 246 -9.30 -13.04 -30.62
N SER A 247 -8.04 -12.92 -31.04
CA SER A 247 -7.28 -14.07 -31.60
C SER A 247 -7.17 -15.21 -30.60
N LEU A 248 -6.78 -14.92 -29.37
CA LEU A 248 -6.60 -15.91 -28.31
C LEU A 248 -7.96 -16.55 -27.91
N GLN A 249 -9.04 -15.75 -27.83
CA GLN A 249 -10.38 -16.27 -27.50
C GLN A 249 -10.88 -17.25 -28.57
N HIS A 250 -10.65 -16.94 -29.86
CA HIS A 250 -10.98 -17.85 -30.94
C HIS A 250 -10.18 -19.17 -30.84
N GLN A 251 -8.92 -19.09 -30.46
CA GLN A 251 -8.03 -20.26 -30.34
C GLN A 251 -8.42 -21.14 -29.14
N LEU A 252 -8.76 -20.53 -28.00
CA LEU A 252 -9.15 -21.25 -26.77
C LEU A 252 -10.60 -21.79 -26.82
N GLY A 253 -11.48 -21.16 -27.58
CA GLY A 253 -12.89 -21.54 -27.71
C GLY A 253 -13.78 -21.18 -26.52
N TYR A 254 -13.29 -20.32 -25.60
CA TYR A 254 -14.06 -19.82 -24.45
C TYR A 254 -13.71 -18.39 -24.10
N GLU A 255 -14.56 -17.72 -23.32
CA GLU A 255 -14.37 -16.35 -22.85
C GLU A 255 -13.50 -16.32 -21.59
N PHE A 256 -12.74 -15.23 -21.46
CA PHE A 256 -11.91 -14.91 -20.30
C PHE A 256 -12.05 -13.43 -19.92
N ILE A 257 -11.66 -13.08 -18.72
CA ILE A 257 -11.68 -11.69 -18.23
C ILE A 257 -10.55 -10.91 -18.89
N ARG A 258 -10.86 -9.77 -19.55
CA ARG A 258 -9.84 -8.85 -20.08
C ARG A 258 -9.67 -7.68 -19.13
N HIS A 259 -8.43 -7.28 -18.87
CA HIS A 259 -8.16 -6.09 -18.05
C HIS A 259 -6.92 -5.31 -18.52
N ALA A 260 -7.10 -4.02 -18.77
CA ALA A 260 -6.05 -3.10 -19.22
C ALA A 260 -5.88 -1.91 -18.24
N ALA A 261 -6.98 -1.34 -17.79
CA ALA A 261 -6.99 -0.13 -16.98
C ALA A 261 -6.28 -0.31 -15.62
N ASN A 262 -5.31 0.55 -15.35
CA ASN A 262 -4.71 0.83 -14.05
C ASN A 262 -5.49 1.97 -13.35
N THR A 263 -5.03 2.45 -12.19
CA THR A 263 -5.68 3.53 -11.41
C THR A 263 -6.10 4.72 -12.27
N SER A 264 -5.19 5.29 -13.05
CA SER A 264 -5.46 6.47 -13.89
C SER A 264 -6.44 6.18 -15.02
N ALA A 265 -6.25 5.03 -15.69
CA ALA A 265 -7.08 4.64 -16.81
C ALA A 265 -8.54 4.34 -16.43
N ILE A 266 -8.82 3.96 -15.19
CA ILE A 266 -10.17 3.65 -14.73
C ILE A 266 -11.14 4.79 -15.07
N ARG A 267 -10.70 6.03 -14.90
CA ARG A 267 -11.52 7.23 -15.16
C ARG A 267 -11.19 7.88 -16.50
N ARG A 268 -9.91 8.05 -16.81
CA ARG A 268 -9.50 8.76 -18.04
C ARG A 268 -9.81 7.97 -19.31
N HIS A 269 -9.86 6.65 -19.25
CA HIS A 269 -10.11 5.77 -20.39
C HIS A 269 -11.27 4.80 -20.12
N PRO A 270 -12.53 5.26 -20.03
CA PRO A 270 -13.68 4.39 -19.69
C PRO A 270 -13.87 3.18 -20.62
N ASP A 271 -13.41 3.28 -21.85
CA ASP A 271 -13.46 2.18 -22.83
C ASP A 271 -12.48 1.05 -22.48
N ALA A 272 -11.43 1.35 -21.69
CA ALA A 272 -10.46 0.39 -21.22
C ALA A 272 -10.88 -0.34 -19.92
N GLN A 273 -12.05 -0.04 -19.34
CA GLN A 273 -12.54 -0.74 -18.14
C GLN A 273 -12.75 -2.24 -18.41
N LEU A 274 -13.22 -2.59 -19.61
CA LEU A 274 -13.45 -3.97 -20.05
C LEU A 274 -14.20 -4.80 -18.97
N GLU A 275 -13.82 -6.07 -18.78
CA GLU A 275 -14.44 -6.95 -17.78
C GLU A 275 -13.86 -6.79 -16.37
N MET A 276 -12.63 -6.22 -16.24
CA MET A 276 -12.02 -5.95 -14.93
C MET A 276 -11.04 -4.76 -15.02
N VAL A 277 -10.88 -4.05 -13.90
CA VAL A 277 -9.90 -2.98 -13.74
C VAL A 277 -8.95 -3.30 -12.57
N ARG A 278 -7.79 -2.60 -12.52
CA ARG A 278 -6.78 -2.77 -11.46
C ARG A 278 -6.55 -1.45 -10.73
N LEU A 279 -7.08 -1.37 -9.51
CA LEU A 279 -6.88 -0.24 -8.61
C LEU A 279 -5.58 -0.43 -7.81
N GLY A 280 -4.71 0.55 -7.85
CA GLY A 280 -3.46 0.59 -7.08
C GLY A 280 -3.42 1.80 -6.14
N ILE A 281 -2.55 2.75 -6.41
CA ILE A 281 -2.23 3.87 -5.51
C ILE A 281 -3.43 4.79 -5.21
N GLY A 282 -4.43 4.85 -6.09
CA GLY A 282 -5.66 5.60 -5.86
C GLY A 282 -6.41 5.16 -4.61
N LEU A 283 -6.24 3.91 -4.17
CA LEU A 283 -6.80 3.41 -2.92
C LEU A 283 -6.33 4.25 -1.71
N TYR A 284 -5.09 4.75 -1.76
CA TYR A 284 -4.45 5.51 -0.68
C TYR A 284 -4.64 7.03 -0.79
N GLY A 285 -5.46 7.49 -1.74
CA GLY A 285 -5.76 8.92 -1.91
C GLY A 285 -4.83 9.64 -2.87
N VAL A 286 -3.99 8.93 -3.61
CA VAL A 286 -3.11 9.51 -4.64
C VAL A 286 -3.74 9.31 -6.02
N ASP A 287 -4.17 10.39 -6.65
CA ASP A 287 -4.63 10.37 -8.03
C ASP A 287 -3.52 10.82 -9.00
N PRO A 288 -2.94 9.90 -9.79
CA PRO A 288 -1.91 10.27 -10.76
C PRO A 288 -2.46 11.06 -11.96
N SER A 289 -3.78 11.04 -12.20
CA SER A 289 -4.42 11.66 -13.36
C SER A 289 -4.76 13.14 -13.15
N ASN A 290 -4.59 13.67 -11.93
CA ASN A 290 -5.05 15.02 -11.54
C ASN A 290 -6.51 15.30 -11.96
N ASP A 291 -7.35 14.29 -11.89
CA ASP A 291 -8.79 14.39 -12.06
C ASP A 291 -9.39 15.17 -10.87
N ASP A 292 -10.46 15.96 -11.10
CA ASP A 292 -11.16 16.74 -10.07
C ASP A 292 -11.80 15.87 -8.95
N THR A 293 -11.54 14.60 -8.94
CA THR A 293 -12.07 13.71 -7.91
C THR A 293 -11.33 13.88 -6.61
N ILE A 294 -12.07 14.25 -5.58
CA ILE A 294 -11.54 14.38 -4.22
C ILE A 294 -11.39 12.98 -3.61
N LEU A 295 -10.19 12.42 -3.69
CA LEU A 295 -9.81 11.26 -2.90
C LEU A 295 -9.37 11.72 -1.51
N GLN A 296 -9.57 10.87 -0.51
CA GLN A 296 -9.10 11.13 0.83
C GLN A 296 -7.69 10.58 1.01
N GLU A 297 -6.76 11.40 1.51
CA GLU A 297 -5.46 10.92 1.91
C GLU A 297 -5.61 9.91 3.06
N ALA A 298 -5.29 8.65 2.76
CA ALA A 298 -5.53 7.54 3.69
C ALA A 298 -4.31 7.21 4.54
N ILE A 299 -3.16 7.84 4.29
CA ILE A 299 -1.90 7.57 5.00
C ILE A 299 -1.23 8.86 5.46
N ALA A 300 -0.68 8.84 6.67
CA ALA A 300 0.09 9.95 7.22
C ALA A 300 1.33 9.44 7.97
N LEU A 301 2.49 9.99 7.64
CA LEU A 301 3.74 9.70 8.35
C LEU A 301 4.01 10.81 9.35
N LYS A 302 4.05 10.43 10.63
CA LYS A 302 4.22 11.35 11.75
C LYS A 302 5.42 10.98 12.63
N THR A 303 6.04 11.99 13.20
CA THR A 303 7.13 11.84 14.20
C THR A 303 7.04 12.92 15.26
N THR A 304 8.08 13.08 16.09
CA THR A 304 8.13 14.11 17.14
C THR A 304 9.50 14.74 17.23
N ILE A 305 9.56 15.93 17.81
CA ILE A 305 10.81 16.62 18.12
C ILE A 305 11.51 15.93 19.30
N ALA A 306 12.78 15.59 19.10
CA ALA A 306 13.64 14.95 20.09
C ALA A 306 14.40 15.95 20.94
N GLN A 307 14.86 17.04 20.32
CA GLN A 307 15.69 18.05 20.95
C GLN A 307 15.61 19.37 20.19
N ILE A 308 15.77 20.49 20.90
CA ILE A 308 15.94 21.83 20.33
C ILE A 308 17.25 22.41 20.87
N ARG A 309 18.07 22.99 20.00
CA ARG A 309 19.37 23.61 20.35
C ARG A 309 19.50 25.00 19.73
N LYS A 310 20.11 25.91 20.46
CA LYS A 310 20.64 27.16 19.93
C LYS A 310 22.02 26.89 19.32
N VAL A 311 22.20 27.26 18.08
CA VAL A 311 23.45 27.11 17.33
C VAL A 311 23.87 28.49 16.82
N LYS A 312 25.15 28.82 16.97
CA LYS A 312 25.64 30.15 16.66
C LYS A 312 25.93 30.35 15.16
N GLN A 313 25.88 31.60 14.72
CA GLN A 313 26.37 31.97 13.39
C GLN A 313 27.81 31.48 13.19
N GLY A 314 28.08 30.92 12.00
CA GLY A 314 29.38 30.34 11.64
C GLY A 314 29.58 28.89 12.05
N GLU A 315 28.73 28.33 12.93
CA GLU A 315 28.73 26.90 13.25
C GLU A 315 28.08 26.11 12.15
N THR A 316 28.32 24.76 12.14
CA THR A 316 27.81 23.86 11.11
C THR A 316 26.77 22.91 11.67
N VAL A 317 25.82 22.44 10.80
CA VAL A 317 24.80 21.47 11.14
C VAL A 317 24.95 20.19 10.30
N GLY A 318 24.96 19.05 10.96
CA GLY A 318 24.95 17.73 10.34
C GLY A 318 26.31 17.24 9.84
N TYR A 319 26.26 16.07 9.17
CA TYR A 319 27.46 15.38 8.71
C TYR A 319 28.25 16.17 7.67
N GLY A 320 29.58 16.12 7.81
CA GLY A 320 30.54 16.72 6.87
C GLY A 320 30.69 18.24 7.02
N GLY A 321 29.99 18.86 7.98
CA GLY A 321 30.11 20.32 8.23
C GLY A 321 29.81 21.21 7.02
N LYS A 322 28.97 20.72 6.08
CA LYS A 322 28.72 21.41 4.80
C LYS A 322 27.72 22.58 4.93
N THR A 323 26.79 22.46 5.88
CA THR A 323 25.78 23.50 6.12
C THR A 323 26.27 24.45 7.20
N ILE A 324 26.77 25.61 6.80
CA ILE A 324 27.23 26.67 7.71
C ILE A 324 26.04 27.60 7.96
N LEU A 325 25.79 27.94 9.23
CA LEU A 325 24.73 28.89 9.59
C LEU A 325 25.15 30.33 9.35
N HIS A 326 24.30 31.08 8.67
CA HIS A 326 24.54 32.50 8.38
C HIS A 326 23.94 33.45 9.43
N ARG A 327 23.25 32.93 10.43
CA ARG A 327 22.66 33.60 11.59
C ARG A 327 22.66 32.72 12.82
N ASP A 328 22.47 33.25 14.00
CA ASP A 328 22.11 32.44 15.18
C ASP A 328 20.80 31.75 14.88
N ALA A 329 20.71 30.46 15.17
CA ALA A 329 19.57 29.64 14.78
C ALA A 329 19.05 28.71 15.92
N LEU A 330 17.76 28.39 15.86
CA LEU A 330 17.14 27.32 16.63
C LEU A 330 17.03 26.10 15.74
N ILE A 331 17.71 25.02 16.13
CA ILE A 331 17.72 23.76 15.37
C ILE A 331 16.96 22.70 16.16
N ALA A 332 15.87 22.21 15.58
CA ALA A 332 15.12 21.06 16.10
C ALA A 332 15.62 19.78 15.45
N THR A 333 15.73 18.71 16.24
CA THR A 333 16.03 17.36 15.76
C THR A 333 14.79 16.51 15.89
N ILE A 334 14.36 15.88 14.80
CA ILE A 334 13.20 14.99 14.74
C ILE A 334 13.64 13.51 14.64
N ARG A 335 12.76 12.60 15.10
CA ARG A 335 13.04 11.15 15.26
C ARG A 335 12.77 10.35 14.00
N ILE A 336 13.22 10.83 12.84
CA ILE A 336 13.10 10.14 11.56
C ILE A 336 14.34 10.38 10.71
N GLY A 337 14.81 9.34 10.05
CA GLY A 337 15.92 9.38 9.12
C GLY A 337 15.77 8.41 7.97
N TYR A 338 16.86 8.21 7.20
CA TYR A 338 16.76 7.36 6.00
C TYR A 338 16.55 5.87 6.29
N ALA A 339 16.86 5.39 7.50
CA ALA A 339 16.55 4.02 7.90
C ALA A 339 15.06 3.80 8.22
N ASP A 340 14.30 4.89 8.37
CA ASP A 340 12.84 4.85 8.50
C ASP A 340 12.14 4.97 7.15
N GLY A 341 12.89 5.36 6.10
CA GLY A 341 12.37 5.63 4.77
C GLY A 341 12.28 7.12 4.41
N TYR A 342 12.80 8.04 5.27
CA TYR A 342 12.86 9.47 4.91
C TYR A 342 14.03 9.71 3.96
N PRO A 343 13.81 10.07 2.68
CA PRO A 343 14.86 10.12 1.69
C PRO A 343 16.01 11.07 2.06
N ARG A 344 17.25 10.61 1.87
CA ARG A 344 18.44 11.43 2.18
C ARG A 344 18.55 12.68 1.28
N THR A 345 17.93 12.66 0.11
CA THR A 345 17.83 13.78 -0.82
C THR A 345 17.08 14.98 -0.25
N LEU A 346 16.24 14.76 0.76
CA LEU A 346 15.45 15.81 1.43
C LEU A 346 16.27 16.66 2.43
N GLY A 347 17.56 16.41 2.62
CA GLY A 347 18.41 17.24 3.44
C GLY A 347 18.76 18.60 2.83
N ASN A 348 19.42 19.44 3.62
CA ASN A 348 19.99 20.73 3.19
C ASN A 348 18.94 21.71 2.61
N GLY A 349 17.78 21.81 3.24
CA GLY A 349 16.72 22.74 2.87
C GLY A 349 15.83 22.30 1.71
N LYS A 350 16.04 21.10 1.15
CA LYS A 350 15.21 20.62 0.04
C LYS A 350 13.86 20.08 0.50
N GLY A 351 13.85 19.33 1.62
CA GLY A 351 12.63 18.81 2.18
C GLY A 351 12.03 19.74 3.22
N THR A 352 10.71 19.68 3.35
CA THR A 352 9.97 20.35 4.41
C THR A 352 9.17 19.34 5.24
N VAL A 353 8.77 19.72 6.44
CA VAL A 353 7.79 19.02 7.28
C VAL A 353 6.78 20.02 7.81
N MET A 354 5.61 19.55 8.24
CA MET A 354 4.58 20.41 8.83
C MET A 354 4.62 20.32 10.35
N ILE A 355 4.70 21.46 11.03
CA ILE A 355 4.60 21.56 12.50
C ILE A 355 3.66 22.72 12.82
N ASN A 356 2.61 22.48 13.60
CA ASN A 356 1.63 23.49 14.00
C ASN A 356 1.09 24.34 12.82
N GLY A 357 0.85 23.68 11.66
CA GLY A 357 0.36 24.34 10.45
C GLY A 357 1.42 25.12 9.65
N GLN A 358 2.70 25.04 10.03
CA GLN A 358 3.81 25.73 9.35
C GLN A 358 4.73 24.73 8.64
N LEU A 359 5.16 25.07 7.41
CA LEU A 359 6.15 24.29 6.68
C LEU A 359 7.56 24.67 7.15
N ILE A 360 8.25 23.72 7.75
CA ILE A 360 9.58 23.88 8.34
C ILE A 360 10.62 23.16 7.47
N PRO A 361 11.66 23.85 7.00
CA PRO A 361 12.68 23.25 6.15
C PRO A 361 13.66 22.38 6.94
N THR A 362 14.19 21.36 6.29
CA THR A 362 15.33 20.60 6.78
C THR A 362 16.60 21.43 6.74
N VAL A 363 17.52 21.17 7.66
CA VAL A 363 18.86 21.78 7.66
C VAL A 363 19.93 20.72 7.87
N GLY A 364 21.02 20.81 7.15
CA GLY A 364 22.05 19.76 7.15
C GLY A 364 21.59 18.47 6.48
N SER A 365 22.43 17.46 6.50
CA SER A 365 22.14 16.17 5.89
C SER A 365 21.17 15.35 6.74
N VAL A 366 20.23 14.65 6.11
CA VAL A 366 19.42 13.61 6.78
C VAL A 366 20.35 12.51 7.28
N CYS A 367 20.21 12.16 8.57
CA CYS A 367 20.96 11.09 9.21
C CYS A 367 20.23 9.74 9.13
N MET A 368 20.84 8.68 9.67
CA MET A 368 20.21 7.35 9.68
C MET A 368 18.86 7.33 10.42
N ASP A 369 18.81 7.95 11.61
CA ASP A 369 17.68 7.88 12.52
C ASP A 369 17.09 9.26 12.87
N MET A 370 17.70 10.34 12.41
CA MET A 370 17.37 11.71 12.81
C MET A 370 17.47 12.66 11.61
N THR A 371 16.68 13.73 11.67
CA THR A 371 16.75 14.85 10.72
C THR A 371 16.70 16.16 11.50
N MET A 372 17.43 17.16 11.06
CA MET A 372 17.45 18.49 11.66
C MET A 372 16.60 19.46 10.85
N LEU A 373 15.93 20.35 11.56
CA LEU A 373 15.03 21.39 11.03
C LEU A 373 15.49 22.76 11.51
N ASP A 374 15.39 23.78 10.67
CA ASP A 374 15.56 25.16 11.09
C ASP A 374 14.23 25.74 11.55
N ILE A 375 14.08 25.89 12.87
CA ILE A 375 12.88 26.45 13.50
C ILE A 375 13.12 27.89 14.02
N THR A 376 14.13 28.59 13.52
CA THR A 376 14.56 29.92 14.03
C THR A 376 13.43 30.93 14.02
N ASP A 377 12.60 30.90 12.99
CA ASP A 377 11.48 31.81 12.79
C ASP A 377 10.18 31.34 13.47
N HIS A 378 10.22 30.17 14.18
CA HIS A 378 9.13 29.53 14.85
C HIS A 378 9.47 29.13 16.30
N PRO A 379 9.75 30.12 17.18
CA PRO A 379 10.20 29.89 18.57
C PRO A 379 9.13 29.24 19.47
N GLU A 380 7.87 29.20 19.04
CA GLU A 380 6.75 28.52 19.71
C GLU A 380 6.85 27.00 19.64
N ILE A 381 7.61 26.44 18.70
CA ILE A 381 7.79 25.00 18.54
C ILE A 381 8.56 24.43 19.74
N SER A 382 8.02 23.34 20.29
CA SER A 382 8.45 22.78 21.56
C SER A 382 8.85 21.29 21.45
N LEU A 383 9.51 20.79 22.50
CA LEU A 383 9.86 19.36 22.61
C LEU A 383 8.59 18.51 22.58
N ASN A 384 8.68 17.39 21.86
CA ASN A 384 7.61 16.42 21.64
C ASN A 384 6.43 16.92 20.78
N ASP A 385 6.47 18.14 20.22
CA ASP A 385 5.49 18.54 19.23
C ASP A 385 5.44 17.52 18.09
N GLU A 386 4.22 17.23 17.62
CA GLU A 386 4.00 16.34 16.49
C GLU A 386 4.49 17.00 15.20
N VAL A 387 5.17 16.21 14.42
CA VAL A 387 5.73 16.59 13.12
C VAL A 387 5.08 15.73 12.06
N LEU A 388 4.33 16.35 11.16
CA LEU A 388 3.76 15.68 9.98
C LEU A 388 4.79 15.73 8.85
N VAL A 389 5.23 14.54 8.44
CA VAL A 389 6.16 14.38 7.30
C VAL A 389 5.39 14.42 5.98
N PHE A 390 4.27 13.68 5.91
CA PHE A 390 3.23 13.80 4.89
C PHE A 390 1.89 13.30 5.44
N GLY A 391 0.78 13.74 4.85
CA GLY A 391 -0.61 13.47 5.20
C GLY A 391 -1.49 14.62 4.73
N GLN A 392 -2.65 14.82 5.34
CA GLN A 392 -3.69 15.72 4.88
C GLN A 392 -3.23 17.16 4.60
N ASP A 393 -2.36 17.72 5.46
CA ASP A 393 -1.90 19.11 5.32
C ASP A 393 -0.61 19.25 4.51
N LYS A 394 0.06 18.16 4.17
CA LYS A 394 1.25 18.09 3.34
C LYS A 394 1.24 16.79 2.58
N SER A 395 0.78 16.82 1.32
CA SER A 395 0.57 15.61 0.55
C SER A 395 1.85 14.82 0.28
N ILE A 396 1.72 13.51 0.17
CA ILE A 396 2.82 12.64 -0.25
C ILE A 396 3.34 13.00 -1.66
N VAL A 397 2.48 13.56 -2.52
CA VAL A 397 2.85 14.05 -3.86
C VAL A 397 3.85 15.21 -3.74
N GLN A 398 3.61 16.14 -2.81
CA GLN A 398 4.54 17.23 -2.53
C GLN A 398 5.89 16.70 -2.03
N LEU A 399 5.88 15.78 -1.08
CA LEU A 399 7.11 15.17 -0.55
C LEU A 399 7.90 14.45 -1.64
N ALA A 400 7.21 13.69 -2.50
CA ALA A 400 7.84 13.00 -3.63
C ALA A 400 8.49 13.98 -4.61
N LYS A 401 7.84 15.09 -4.92
CA LYS A 401 8.40 16.18 -5.74
C LYS A 401 9.64 16.80 -5.11
N GLU A 402 9.61 17.08 -3.81
CA GLU A 402 10.77 17.60 -3.04
C GLU A 402 11.95 16.61 -3.09
N ALA A 403 11.67 15.30 -3.02
CA ALA A 403 12.67 14.23 -3.07
C ALA A 403 13.20 13.95 -4.50
N GLY A 404 12.50 14.41 -5.55
CA GLY A 404 12.81 14.15 -6.95
C GLY A 404 12.38 12.75 -7.40
N THR A 405 11.27 12.24 -6.87
CA THR A 405 10.74 10.90 -7.16
C THR A 405 9.20 10.90 -7.24
N ILE A 406 8.60 9.72 -7.15
CA ILE A 406 7.15 9.48 -7.25
C ILE A 406 6.56 8.99 -5.91
N PRO A 407 5.26 9.22 -5.65
CA PRO A 407 4.60 8.78 -4.41
C PRO A 407 4.75 7.29 -4.10
N TYR A 408 4.78 6.44 -5.12
CA TYR A 408 5.01 5.00 -4.97
C TYR A 408 6.31 4.66 -4.24
N GLU A 409 7.41 5.34 -4.61
CA GLU A 409 8.72 5.11 -4.01
C GLU A 409 8.74 5.60 -2.56
N ILE A 410 8.13 6.75 -2.28
CA ILE A 410 8.01 7.25 -0.90
C ILE A 410 7.24 6.25 -0.02
N MET A 411 6.07 5.77 -0.49
CA MET A 411 5.24 4.82 0.28
C MET A 411 5.98 3.52 0.56
N THR A 412 6.50 2.88 -0.48
CA THR A 412 7.18 1.58 -0.38
C THR A 412 8.53 1.67 0.33
N GLY A 413 9.13 2.85 0.37
CA GLY A 413 10.38 3.14 1.07
C GLY A 413 10.23 3.18 2.59
N ILE A 414 9.01 3.33 3.15
CA ILE A 414 8.79 3.34 4.60
C ILE A 414 9.06 1.94 5.16
N THR A 415 10.14 1.81 5.91
CA THR A 415 10.63 0.52 6.41
C THR A 415 9.71 -0.07 7.48
N GLN A 416 9.79 -1.38 7.69
CA GLN A 416 8.96 -2.09 8.69
C GLN A 416 9.27 -1.70 10.14
N ARG A 417 10.39 -1.02 10.41
CA ARG A 417 10.69 -0.49 11.76
C ARG A 417 9.77 0.67 12.16
N VAL A 418 9.16 1.35 11.20
CA VAL A 418 8.10 2.33 11.47
C VAL A 418 6.79 1.58 11.70
N PRO A 419 6.20 1.62 12.89
CA PRO A 419 4.94 0.93 13.16
C PRO A 419 3.80 1.52 12.32
N ARG A 420 2.91 0.64 11.83
CA ARG A 420 1.64 1.03 11.21
C ARG A 420 0.57 1.10 12.30
N VAL A 421 -0.18 2.18 12.32
CA VAL A 421 -1.30 2.40 13.25
C VAL A 421 -2.57 2.55 12.41
N TYR A 422 -3.47 1.59 12.53
CA TYR A 422 -4.71 1.59 11.75
C TYR A 422 -5.79 2.35 12.50
N LEU A 423 -6.48 3.25 11.78
CA LEU A 423 -7.55 4.11 12.26
C LEU A 423 -8.84 3.79 11.50
N GLY A 424 -10.02 3.95 12.15
CA GLY A 424 -11.32 3.85 11.49
C GLY A 424 -12.14 2.61 11.78
#